data_b9b5fbc59c0ab724a46f93a9d9a7fc87
#
_entry.id   b9b5fbc59c0ab724a46f93a9d9a7fc87
#
_cell.length_a   1.000
_cell.length_b   1.000
_cell.length_c   1.000
_cell.angle_alpha   90.00
_cell.angle_beta   90.00
_cell.angle_gamma   90.00
#
_symmetry.space_group_name_H-M   'P 1'
#
loop_
_entity.id
_entity.type
_entity.pdbx_description
1 polymer ?
#
loop_
_entity_poly.entity_id
_entity_poly.type
_entity_poly.pdbx_seq_one_letter_code
_entity_poly.pdbx_strand_id
1 'polypeptide(L)'
;MRRDKPRGLIDTGAILASLNRKDPWHRHCVGLFTSLPLPLATSTAVLTEVFHLLDRSLEPSAVWALFRSGALTVLPIEDDDLPSVEELMHRYRDRPMDFADATLVHLAKREGLSTVFTIDHDDFETYRIEGKRAFHIVPPRR
;
A
#
# COMPACT_ATOMS: atom_id res chain seq x y z
N MET A 1 21.45 0.32 -14.03
CA MET A 1 21.07 -0.70 -13.03
C MET A 1 19.56 -0.90 -13.08
N ARG A 2 19.16 -2.13 -13.36
CA ARG A 2 17.73 -2.45 -13.38
C ARG A 2 17.19 -2.53 -11.96
N ARG A 3 16.09 -1.83 -11.71
CA ARG A 3 15.34 -2.05 -10.49
C ARG A 3 14.51 -3.33 -10.65
N ASP A 4 14.47 -4.14 -9.61
CA ASP A 4 13.58 -5.28 -9.58
C ASP A 4 12.13 -4.82 -9.66
N LYS A 5 11.31 -5.54 -10.41
CA LYS A 5 9.89 -5.24 -10.47
C LYS A 5 9.24 -5.54 -9.13
N PRO A 6 8.37 -4.65 -8.61
CA PRO A 6 7.65 -4.94 -7.38
C PRO A 6 6.70 -6.11 -7.59
N ARG A 7 6.51 -6.91 -6.53
CA ARG A 7 5.62 -8.07 -6.55
C ARG A 7 4.41 -7.89 -5.66
N GLY A 8 4.29 -6.76 -5.00
CA GLY A 8 3.16 -6.45 -4.15
C GLY A 8 3.07 -4.96 -3.88
N LEU A 9 1.94 -4.59 -3.31
CA LEU A 9 1.63 -3.22 -2.93
C LEU A 9 1.62 -3.11 -1.41
N ILE A 10 1.82 -1.91 -0.90
CA ILE A 10 1.75 -1.64 0.54
C ILE A 10 0.97 -0.35 0.79
N ASP A 11 0.08 -0.37 1.80
CA ASP A 11 -0.70 0.81 2.16
C ASP A 11 -0.15 1.55 3.38
N THR A 12 -0.81 2.65 3.72
CA THR A 12 -0.41 3.56 4.79
C THR A 12 -0.26 2.87 6.14
N GLY A 13 -1.29 2.12 6.56
CA GLY A 13 -1.32 1.50 7.87
C GLY A 13 -0.21 0.47 8.05
N ALA A 14 0.09 -0.29 7.01
CA ALA A 14 1.16 -1.29 7.06
C ALA A 14 2.54 -0.65 7.15
N ILE A 15 2.76 0.46 6.44
CA ILE A 15 4.01 1.21 6.55
C ILE A 15 4.17 1.73 7.99
N LEU A 16 3.13 2.37 8.53
CA LEU A 16 3.18 2.93 9.89
C LEU A 16 3.39 1.83 10.93
N ALA A 17 2.67 0.71 10.82
CA ALA A 17 2.81 -0.42 11.75
C ALA A 17 4.22 -1.00 11.72
N SER A 18 4.86 -1.03 10.56
CA SER A 18 6.23 -1.52 10.41
C SER A 18 7.25 -0.64 11.14
N LEU A 19 6.93 0.63 11.35
CA LEU A 19 7.83 1.59 11.97
C LEU A 19 7.50 1.87 13.44
N ASN A 20 6.28 1.58 13.89
CA ASN A 20 5.80 1.92 15.22
C ASN A 20 5.73 0.68 16.11
N ARG A 21 6.69 0.55 17.04
CA ARG A 21 6.75 -0.60 17.96
C ARG A 21 5.52 -0.75 18.85
N LYS A 22 4.76 0.33 19.04
CA LYS A 22 3.53 0.32 19.85
C LYS A 22 2.32 -0.19 19.09
N ASP A 23 2.42 -0.31 17.76
CA ASP A 23 1.30 -0.79 16.95
C ASP A 23 1.08 -2.29 17.20
N PRO A 24 -0.17 -2.73 17.40
CA PRO A 24 -0.47 -4.16 17.62
C PRO A 24 -0.01 -5.06 16.47
N TRP A 25 0.11 -4.53 15.26
CA TRP A 25 0.55 -5.28 14.08
C TRP A 25 2.05 -5.19 13.81
N HIS A 26 2.80 -4.48 14.67
CA HIS A 26 4.22 -4.22 14.41
C HIS A 26 5.03 -5.48 14.13
N ARG A 27 4.91 -6.50 14.99
CA ARG A 27 5.69 -7.73 14.84
C ARG A 27 5.37 -8.46 13.54
N HIS A 28 4.09 -8.52 13.18
CA HIS A 28 3.65 -9.15 11.93
C HIS A 28 4.22 -8.41 10.73
N CYS A 29 4.14 -7.08 10.75
CA CYS A 29 4.59 -6.25 9.64
C CYS A 29 6.10 -6.29 9.46
N VAL A 30 6.87 -6.24 10.55
CA VAL A 30 8.33 -6.35 10.48
C VAL A 30 8.72 -7.72 9.91
N GLY A 31 8.07 -8.79 10.39
CA GLY A 31 8.32 -10.13 9.88
C GLY A 31 8.08 -10.26 8.38
N LEU A 32 7.04 -9.60 7.88
CA LEU A 32 6.71 -9.64 6.46
C LEU A 32 7.77 -8.94 5.60
N PHE A 33 8.34 -7.83 6.07
CA PHE A 33 9.42 -7.18 5.34
C PHE A 33 10.66 -8.06 5.17
N THR A 34 10.85 -9.04 6.04
CA THR A 34 11.97 -9.99 5.92
C THR A 34 11.63 -11.20 5.07
N SER A 35 10.35 -11.50 4.87
CA SER A 35 9.92 -12.72 4.16
C SER A 35 9.29 -12.46 2.78
N LEU A 36 8.78 -11.25 2.53
CA LEU A 36 8.17 -10.93 1.24
C LEU A 36 9.23 -10.57 0.20
N PRO A 37 8.96 -10.89 -1.08
CA PRO A 37 9.82 -10.40 -2.15
C PRO A 37 9.79 -8.87 -2.22
N LEU A 38 10.94 -8.25 -2.22
CA LEU A 38 11.08 -6.81 -2.30
C LEU A 38 11.54 -6.39 -3.70
N PRO A 39 11.27 -5.16 -4.12
CA PRO A 39 10.58 -4.10 -3.38
C PRO A 39 9.06 -4.28 -3.37
N LEU A 40 8.41 -3.65 -2.40
CA LEU A 40 6.97 -3.42 -2.41
C LEU A 40 6.71 -2.03 -3.00
N ALA A 41 5.59 -1.89 -3.71
CA ALA A 41 5.26 -0.63 -4.36
C ALA A 41 4.15 0.10 -3.60
N THR A 42 4.20 1.41 -3.68
CA THR A 42 3.17 2.27 -3.14
C THR A 42 2.98 3.49 -4.05
N SER A 43 2.07 4.37 -3.69
CA SER A 43 1.81 5.61 -4.43
C SER A 43 2.22 6.83 -3.62
N THR A 44 2.35 7.98 -4.28
CA THR A 44 2.60 9.25 -3.57
C THR A 44 1.42 9.64 -2.70
N ALA A 45 0.20 9.25 -3.06
CA ALA A 45 -0.98 9.48 -2.21
C ALA A 45 -0.84 8.75 -0.87
N VAL A 46 -0.38 7.51 -0.89
CA VAL A 46 -0.10 6.74 0.33
C VAL A 46 1.00 7.42 1.15
N LEU A 47 2.08 7.86 0.49
CA LEU A 47 3.16 8.57 1.19
C LEU A 47 2.68 9.83 1.87
N THR A 48 1.80 10.59 1.23
CA THR A 48 1.22 11.80 1.82
C THR A 48 0.51 11.45 3.13
N GLU A 49 -0.28 10.38 3.12
CA GLU A 49 -0.96 9.92 4.34
C GLU A 49 0.02 9.46 5.41
N VAL A 50 1.05 8.73 5.02
CA VAL A 50 2.07 8.24 5.97
C VAL A 50 2.68 9.42 6.72
N PHE A 51 3.15 10.44 5.99
CA PHE A 51 3.77 11.60 6.63
C PHE A 51 2.78 12.42 7.45
N HIS A 52 1.52 12.47 7.02
CA HIS A 52 0.47 13.15 7.77
C HIS A 52 0.14 12.47 9.10
N LEU A 53 0.12 11.13 9.10
CA LEU A 53 -0.25 10.32 10.26
C LEU A 53 0.95 9.87 11.10
N LEU A 54 2.16 10.21 10.69
CA LEU A 54 3.36 9.79 11.39
C LEU A 54 3.37 10.32 12.82
N ASP A 55 3.50 9.41 13.80
CA ASP A 55 3.56 9.77 15.20
C ASP A 55 4.81 10.62 15.45
N ARG A 56 4.68 11.64 16.32
CA ARG A 56 5.79 12.54 16.67
C ARG A 56 7.00 11.81 17.26
N SER A 57 6.78 10.62 17.81
CA SER A 57 7.87 9.79 18.32
C SER A 57 8.68 9.11 17.22
N LEU A 58 8.18 9.14 15.98
CA LEU A 58 8.84 8.51 14.84
C LEU A 58 9.50 9.55 13.96
N GLU A 59 10.71 9.23 13.51
CA GLU A 59 11.45 10.13 12.64
C GLU A 59 11.07 9.94 11.19
N PRO A 60 10.82 11.02 10.42
CA PRO A 60 10.59 10.88 8.97
C PRO A 60 11.70 10.13 8.25
N SER A 61 12.93 10.18 8.79
CA SER A 61 14.08 9.45 8.23
C SER A 61 13.84 7.94 8.17
N ALA A 62 13.01 7.39 9.08
CA ALA A 62 12.69 5.96 9.06
C ALA A 62 11.90 5.58 7.80
N VAL A 63 10.99 6.43 7.35
CA VAL A 63 10.25 6.23 6.09
C VAL A 63 11.22 6.26 4.92
N TRP A 64 12.07 7.29 4.86
CA TRP A 64 13.03 7.43 3.77
C TRP A 64 14.03 6.27 3.73
N ALA A 65 14.38 5.71 4.90
CA ALA A 65 15.27 4.56 4.96
C ALA A 65 14.70 3.34 4.21
N LEU A 66 13.37 3.15 4.24
CA LEU A 66 12.73 2.07 3.50
C LEU A 66 12.92 2.23 1.98
N PHE A 67 12.91 3.47 1.50
CA PHE A 67 13.16 3.74 0.07
C PHE A 67 14.64 3.61 -0.28
N ARG A 68 15.53 4.15 0.57
CA ARG A 68 16.98 4.05 0.32
C ARG A 68 17.48 2.61 0.32
N SER A 69 16.88 1.75 1.15
CA SER A 69 17.26 0.35 1.23
C SER A 69 16.76 -0.50 0.05
N GLY A 70 15.85 0.06 -0.76
CA GLY A 70 15.21 -0.68 -1.84
C GLY A 70 14.01 -1.51 -1.40
N ALA A 71 13.58 -1.40 -0.13
CA ALA A 71 12.40 -2.14 0.35
C ALA A 71 11.10 -1.59 -0.24
N LEU A 72 11.02 -0.28 -0.46
CA LEU A 72 9.86 0.36 -1.06
C LEU A 72 10.24 1.10 -2.34
N THR A 73 9.31 1.13 -3.29
CA THR A 73 9.40 1.93 -4.50
C THR A 73 8.06 2.62 -4.76
N VAL A 74 8.10 3.75 -5.46
CA VAL A 74 6.88 4.47 -5.85
C VAL A 74 6.55 4.16 -7.29
N LEU A 75 5.29 3.80 -7.53
CA LEU A 75 4.73 3.71 -8.87
C LEU A 75 3.91 4.96 -9.13
N PRO A 76 4.23 5.76 -10.16
CA PRO A 76 3.58 7.04 -10.35
C PRO A 76 2.14 6.89 -10.84
N ILE A 77 1.28 7.82 -10.42
CA ILE A 77 -0.06 8.03 -10.97
C ILE A 77 0.04 9.24 -11.88
N GLU A 78 -0.30 9.06 -13.14
CA GLU A 78 -0.23 10.09 -14.15
C GLU A 78 -1.64 10.54 -14.56
N ASP A 79 -1.72 11.61 -15.35
CA ASP A 79 -3.02 12.13 -15.79
C ASP A 79 -3.89 11.06 -16.44
N ASP A 80 -3.28 10.19 -17.25
CA ASP A 80 -4.02 9.13 -17.93
C ASP A 80 -4.59 8.07 -16.99
N ASP A 81 -4.08 7.99 -15.77
CA ASP A 81 -4.58 7.06 -14.75
C ASP A 81 -5.82 7.59 -14.03
N LEU A 82 -6.01 8.91 -14.01
CA LEU A 82 -7.06 9.55 -13.20
C LEU A 82 -8.48 9.12 -13.54
N PRO A 83 -8.87 8.92 -14.82
CA PRO A 83 -10.22 8.41 -15.09
C PRO A 83 -10.53 7.07 -14.43
N SER A 84 -9.56 6.17 -14.39
CA SER A 84 -9.73 4.87 -13.72
C SER A 84 -9.84 5.02 -12.20
N VAL A 85 -9.04 5.92 -11.64
CA VAL A 85 -9.10 6.21 -10.19
C VAL A 85 -10.46 6.81 -9.84
N GLU A 86 -10.96 7.76 -10.63
CA GLU A 86 -12.28 8.35 -10.45
C GLU A 86 -13.38 7.27 -10.47
N GLU A 87 -13.32 6.37 -11.44
CA GLU A 87 -14.30 5.30 -11.57
C GLU A 87 -14.31 4.38 -10.34
N LEU A 88 -13.13 4.06 -9.81
CA LEU A 88 -13.03 3.24 -8.59
C LEU A 88 -13.69 3.94 -7.40
N MET A 89 -13.40 5.21 -7.19
CA MET A 89 -14.01 5.96 -6.09
C MET A 89 -15.53 6.06 -6.25
N HIS A 90 -16.03 6.17 -7.47
CA HIS A 90 -17.46 6.15 -7.74
C HIS A 90 -18.06 4.78 -7.45
N ARG A 91 -17.42 3.71 -7.91
CA ARG A 91 -17.90 2.33 -7.72
C ARG A 91 -18.03 1.97 -6.24
N TYR A 92 -17.08 2.40 -5.42
CA TYR A 92 -17.07 2.12 -3.98
C TYR A 92 -17.55 3.30 -3.13
N ARG A 93 -18.39 4.16 -3.68
CA ARG A 93 -18.86 5.38 -2.99
C ARG A 93 -19.64 5.10 -1.71
N ASP A 94 -20.31 3.96 -1.64
CA ASP A 94 -21.08 3.57 -0.45
C ASP A 94 -20.20 3.05 0.69
N ARG A 95 -18.99 2.66 0.36
CA ARG A 95 -17.92 2.37 1.30
C ARG A 95 -16.83 3.39 0.97
N PRO A 96 -16.76 4.53 1.66
CA PRO A 96 -15.98 5.64 1.15
C PRO A 96 -14.51 5.28 0.91
N MET A 97 -14.23 4.84 -0.32
CA MET A 97 -12.88 4.58 -0.78
C MET A 97 -12.15 5.90 -0.89
N ASP A 98 -11.07 6.08 -0.16
CA ASP A 98 -10.28 7.29 -0.28
C ASP A 98 -9.37 7.24 -1.52
N PHE A 99 -8.78 8.39 -1.83
CA PHE A 99 -7.93 8.50 -3.01
C PHE A 99 -6.71 7.58 -2.93
N ALA A 100 -6.08 7.47 -1.76
CA ALA A 100 -4.92 6.62 -1.60
C ALA A 100 -5.25 5.16 -1.90
N ASP A 101 -6.36 4.64 -1.35
CA ASP A 101 -6.82 3.28 -1.63
C ASP A 101 -7.10 3.10 -3.12
N ALA A 102 -7.78 4.07 -3.73
CA ALA A 102 -8.10 4.00 -5.16
C ALA A 102 -6.83 3.92 -6.02
N THR A 103 -5.77 4.66 -5.65
CA THR A 103 -4.51 4.57 -6.39
C THR A 103 -3.90 3.18 -6.30
N LEU A 104 -3.97 2.53 -5.12
CA LEU A 104 -3.42 1.18 -4.96
C LEU A 104 -4.20 0.15 -5.77
N VAL A 105 -5.52 0.22 -5.75
CA VAL A 105 -6.36 -0.71 -6.53
C VAL A 105 -6.09 -0.53 -8.02
N HIS A 106 -5.97 0.72 -8.48
CA HIS A 106 -5.62 0.99 -9.87
C HIS A 106 -4.23 0.46 -10.23
N LEU A 107 -3.24 0.66 -9.36
CA LEU A 107 -1.89 0.15 -9.59
C LEU A 107 -1.86 -1.38 -9.67
N ALA A 108 -2.68 -2.06 -8.86
CA ALA A 108 -2.79 -3.51 -8.92
C ALA A 108 -3.17 -3.97 -10.33
N LYS A 109 -4.16 -3.32 -10.93
CA LYS A 109 -4.60 -3.60 -12.30
C LYS A 109 -3.50 -3.27 -13.30
N ARG A 110 -3.00 -2.04 -13.25
CA ARG A 110 -2.04 -1.54 -14.24
C ARG A 110 -0.74 -2.35 -14.27
N GLU A 111 -0.24 -2.74 -13.10
CA GLU A 111 1.04 -3.41 -12.96
C GLU A 111 0.92 -4.94 -12.81
N GLY A 112 -0.30 -5.48 -12.83
CA GLY A 112 -0.51 -6.91 -12.70
C GLY A 112 -0.16 -7.45 -11.33
N LEU A 113 -0.42 -6.68 -10.26
CA LEU A 113 -0.11 -7.05 -8.89
C LEU A 113 -1.40 -7.47 -8.17
N SER A 114 -1.35 -8.54 -7.38
CA SER A 114 -2.50 -9.02 -6.62
C SER A 114 -2.27 -9.08 -5.13
N THR A 115 -1.03 -9.00 -4.67
CA THR A 115 -0.70 -9.01 -3.25
C THR A 115 -0.68 -7.59 -2.71
N VAL A 116 -1.37 -7.38 -1.58
CA VAL A 116 -1.35 -6.11 -0.86
C VAL A 116 -0.95 -6.35 0.59
N PHE A 117 0.03 -5.57 1.04
CA PHE A 117 0.45 -5.56 2.43
C PHE A 117 -0.35 -4.45 3.13
N THR A 118 -1.35 -4.86 3.90
CA THR A 118 -2.27 -3.97 4.59
C THR A 118 -2.73 -4.57 5.90
N ILE A 119 -3.09 -3.71 6.85
CA ILE A 119 -3.79 -4.13 8.07
C ILE A 119 -5.26 -3.71 8.02
N ASP A 120 -5.70 -3.11 6.92
CA ASP A 120 -7.10 -2.76 6.68
C ASP A 120 -7.79 -3.87 5.90
N HIS A 121 -8.10 -4.95 6.59
CA HIS A 121 -8.65 -6.15 5.97
C HIS A 121 -10.04 -5.92 5.39
N ASP A 122 -10.90 -5.18 6.10
CA ASP A 122 -12.28 -4.95 5.66
C ASP A 122 -12.33 -4.28 4.30
N ASP A 123 -11.53 -3.23 4.10
CA ASP A 123 -11.52 -2.51 2.85
C ASP A 123 -10.97 -3.37 1.71
N PHE A 124 -9.78 -3.97 1.89
CA PHE A 124 -9.15 -4.72 0.82
C PHE A 124 -9.80 -6.08 0.55
N GLU A 125 -10.57 -6.63 1.49
CA GLU A 125 -11.44 -7.78 1.21
C GLU A 125 -12.62 -7.40 0.31
N THR A 126 -13.03 -6.15 0.35
CA THR A 126 -14.16 -5.63 -0.46
C THR A 126 -13.72 -5.23 -1.86
N TYR A 127 -12.56 -4.58 -2.00
CA TYR A 127 -12.08 -4.12 -3.30
C TYR A 127 -11.76 -5.30 -4.22
N ARG A 128 -11.93 -5.09 -5.51
CA ARG A 128 -11.62 -6.11 -6.53
C ARG A 128 -10.73 -5.51 -7.61
N ILE A 129 -9.78 -6.29 -8.07
CA ILE A 129 -8.90 -5.92 -9.18
C ILE A 129 -9.68 -6.14 -10.48
N GLU A 130 -9.79 -5.10 -11.30
CA GLU A 130 -10.59 -5.13 -12.54
C GLU A 130 -12.06 -5.52 -12.29
N GLY A 131 -12.57 -5.26 -11.08
CA GLY A 131 -13.93 -5.60 -10.71
C GLY A 131 -14.17 -7.10 -10.49
N LYS A 132 -13.16 -7.93 -10.55
CA LYS A 132 -13.31 -9.40 -10.55
C LYS A 132 -12.47 -10.11 -9.50
N ARG A 133 -11.17 -9.86 -9.46
CA ARG A 133 -10.23 -10.65 -8.65
C ARG A 133 -10.07 -10.07 -7.24
N ALA A 134 -10.06 -10.96 -6.25
CA ALA A 134 -9.76 -10.58 -4.88
C ALA A 134 -8.26 -10.31 -4.71
N PHE A 135 -7.93 -9.44 -3.76
CA PHE A 135 -6.55 -9.25 -3.35
C PHE A 135 -6.08 -10.44 -2.49
N HIS A 136 -4.80 -10.78 -2.63
CA HIS A 136 -4.12 -11.60 -1.65
C HIS A 136 -3.59 -10.66 -0.57
N ILE A 137 -4.19 -10.71 0.62
CA ILE A 137 -3.91 -9.77 1.71
C ILE A 137 -2.89 -10.38 2.67
N VAL A 138 -1.82 -9.64 2.94
CA VAL A 138 -0.84 -10.01 3.97
C VAL A 138 -0.67 -8.83 4.93
N PRO A 139 -0.56 -9.04 6.25
CA PRO A 139 -0.75 -10.32 6.95
C PRO A 139 -2.20 -10.78 6.92
N PRO A 140 -2.45 -12.09 7.14
CA PRO A 140 -3.84 -12.56 7.19
C PRO A 140 -4.58 -11.99 8.40
N ARG A 141 -5.91 -12.02 8.35
CA ARG A 141 -6.74 -11.63 9.50
C ARG A 141 -6.36 -12.44 10.74
N ARG A 142 -6.34 -11.75 11.86
CA ARG A 142 -6.05 -12.38 13.15
C ARG A 142 -7.24 -13.15 13.66
#